data_a2b20e31e4c715d81e8a3a6ffec63446
#
_entry.id   a2b20e31e4c715d81e8a3a6ffec63446
#
_cell.length_a   1.000
_cell.length_b   1.000
_cell.length_c   1.000
_cell.angle_alpha   90.00
_cell.angle_beta   90.00
_cell.angle_gamma   90.00
#
_symmetry.space_group_name_H-M   'P 1'
#
loop_
_entity.id
_entity.type
_entity.pdbx_description
1 polymer ?
#
loop_
_entity_poly.entity_id
_entity_poly.type
_entity_poly.pdbx_seq_one_letter_code
_entity_poly.pdbx_strand_id
1 'polypeptide(L)'
;DRSGLRSLDRGPGYVERQVGGWIGRYGRARTPDVGDFAATIAWLQANQPVERPPTMIHNDFRFDNLVLDRADPTRIVGVLDWELATVGDPILDLGSGLAYWCQADDPEDVQAIRLQPTNAPGMWTRDQVWTAYADARGITVSPTERLFAEVFGTFRLAGIAQQLHFSLLFALGLLLAFGGQGVQQLARLLEFALAGQDGGPQGLHREIVFSWRDALQPLLG
;
A
#
# COMPACT_ATOMS: atom_id res chain seq x y z
N ASP A 1 18.85 2.51 20.90
CA ASP A 1 19.04 3.94 20.60
C ASP A 1 17.78 4.47 19.89
N ARG A 2 17.11 5.44 20.52
CA ARG A 2 15.90 6.07 19.96
C ARG A 2 16.21 7.08 18.84
N SER A 3 17.46 7.33 18.53
CA SER A 3 17.88 8.34 17.54
C SER A 3 17.50 7.93 16.11
N GLY A 4 17.57 6.63 15.77
CA GLY A 4 17.21 6.14 14.43
C GLY A 4 15.73 6.29 14.09
N LEU A 5 14.84 6.18 15.07
CA LEU A 5 13.40 6.34 14.87
C LEU A 5 12.97 7.80 14.64
N ARG A 6 13.74 8.77 15.13
CA ARG A 6 13.43 10.20 14.93
C ARG A 6 13.53 10.62 13.47
N SER A 7 14.36 9.98 12.68
CA SER A 7 14.47 10.25 11.25
C SER A 7 13.24 9.83 10.44
N LEU A 8 12.43 8.92 10.99
CA LEU A 8 11.19 8.46 10.40
C LEU A 8 9.99 9.37 10.73
N ASP A 9 10.14 10.21 11.77
CA ASP A 9 9.09 11.16 12.15
C ASP A 9 9.18 12.42 11.30
N ARG A 10 8.19 12.62 10.45
CA ARG A 10 8.04 13.81 9.58
C ARG A 10 7.17 14.90 10.21
N GLY A 11 6.86 14.79 11.49
CA GLY A 11 6.00 15.73 12.21
C GLY A 11 4.51 15.60 11.86
N PRO A 12 3.69 16.57 12.31
CA PRO A 12 2.24 16.59 12.11
C PRO A 12 1.82 16.52 10.64
N GLY A 13 0.55 16.19 10.37
CA GLY A 13 -0.01 16.12 9.04
C GLY A 13 0.23 14.77 8.35
N TYR A 14 0.42 13.68 9.12
CA TYR A 14 0.62 12.35 8.55
C TYR A 14 -0.57 11.92 7.69
N VAL A 15 -1.81 12.04 8.21
CA VAL A 15 -3.04 11.63 7.53
C VAL A 15 -3.19 12.39 6.21
N GLU A 16 -3.05 13.72 6.23
CA GLU A 16 -3.14 14.57 5.04
C GLU A 16 -2.11 14.17 3.98
N ARG A 17 -0.86 13.97 4.40
CA ARG A 17 0.21 13.55 3.48
C ARG A 17 -0.05 12.18 2.87
N GLN A 18 -0.61 11.22 3.63
CA GLN A 18 -0.95 9.90 3.10
C GLN A 18 -2.09 9.98 2.10
N VAL A 19 -3.17 10.66 2.43
CA VAL A 19 -4.31 10.87 1.53
C VAL A 19 -3.85 11.55 0.23
N GLY A 20 -3.18 12.70 0.31
CA GLY A 20 -2.68 13.42 -0.86
C GLY A 20 -1.67 12.61 -1.68
N GLY A 21 -0.78 11.89 -1.01
CA GLY A 21 0.20 11.03 -1.65
C GLY A 21 -0.43 9.90 -2.47
N TRP A 22 -1.43 9.21 -1.92
CA TRP A 22 -2.12 8.11 -2.61
C TRP A 22 -3.04 8.60 -3.72
N ILE A 23 -3.71 9.75 -3.55
CA ILE A 23 -4.46 10.42 -4.63
C ILE A 23 -3.54 10.72 -5.82
N GLY A 24 -2.37 11.29 -5.54
CA GLY A 24 -1.39 11.58 -6.59
C GLY A 24 -0.85 10.33 -7.28
N ARG A 25 -0.58 9.24 -6.54
CA ARG A 25 -0.12 7.96 -7.10
C ARG A 25 -1.20 7.35 -8.00
N TYR A 26 -2.45 7.28 -7.51
CA TYR A 26 -3.56 6.77 -8.28
C TYR A 26 -3.76 7.57 -9.59
N GLY A 27 -3.79 8.90 -9.50
CA GLY A 27 -3.97 9.77 -10.66
C GLY A 27 -2.88 9.60 -11.74
N ARG A 28 -1.63 9.34 -11.35
CA ARG A 28 -0.54 9.08 -12.30
C ARG A 28 -0.60 7.68 -12.94
N ALA A 29 -1.14 6.71 -12.22
CA ALA A 29 -1.23 5.31 -12.71
C ALA A 29 -2.55 4.99 -13.40
N ARG A 30 -3.56 5.88 -13.29
CA ARG A 30 -4.89 5.65 -13.84
C ARG A 30 -4.86 5.51 -15.35
N THR A 31 -5.51 4.46 -15.83
CA THR A 31 -5.76 4.20 -17.25
C THR A 31 -7.20 4.63 -17.62
N PRO A 32 -7.52 4.88 -18.92
CA PRO A 32 -8.85 5.36 -19.34
C PRO A 32 -10.01 4.41 -19.04
N ASP A 33 -9.73 3.12 -18.88
CA ASP A 33 -10.71 2.04 -18.63
C ASP A 33 -11.07 1.90 -17.15
N VAL A 34 -10.41 2.67 -16.25
CA VAL A 34 -10.67 2.62 -14.79
C VAL A 34 -11.38 3.88 -14.31
N GLY A 35 -12.25 3.73 -13.33
CA GLY A 35 -12.96 4.83 -12.67
C GLY A 35 -12.01 5.88 -12.08
N ASP A 36 -12.49 7.10 -11.91
CA ASP A 36 -11.67 8.20 -11.35
C ASP A 36 -11.70 8.25 -9.82
N PHE A 37 -12.57 7.49 -9.17
CA PHE A 37 -12.81 7.53 -7.72
C PHE A 37 -13.09 8.93 -7.18
N ALA A 38 -13.61 9.86 -8.01
CA ALA A 38 -13.78 11.26 -7.64
C ALA A 38 -14.59 11.44 -6.35
N ALA A 39 -15.67 10.68 -6.18
CA ALA A 39 -16.48 10.72 -4.96
C ALA A 39 -15.70 10.23 -3.72
N THR A 40 -14.97 9.12 -3.83
CA THR A 40 -14.14 8.58 -2.76
C THR A 40 -13.02 9.54 -2.39
N ILE A 41 -12.36 10.13 -3.37
CA ILE A 41 -11.29 11.12 -3.18
C ILE A 41 -11.83 12.35 -2.45
N ALA A 42 -12.96 12.91 -2.93
CA ALA A 42 -13.58 14.07 -2.29
C ALA A 42 -14.00 13.76 -0.84
N TRP A 43 -14.54 12.57 -0.60
CA TRP A 43 -14.91 12.14 0.74
C TRP A 43 -13.70 11.99 1.66
N LEU A 44 -12.62 11.35 1.22
CA LEU A 44 -11.37 11.21 1.99
C LEU A 44 -10.75 12.57 2.32
N GLN A 45 -10.79 13.53 1.40
CA GLN A 45 -10.30 14.88 1.67
C GLN A 45 -11.14 15.66 2.68
N ALA A 46 -12.47 15.47 2.65
CA ALA A 46 -13.40 16.20 3.51
C ALA A 46 -13.57 15.60 4.92
N ASN A 47 -13.23 14.32 5.13
CA ASN A 47 -13.53 13.59 6.36
C ASN A 47 -12.27 13.12 7.11
N GLN A 48 -11.16 13.80 6.95
CA GLN A 48 -9.93 13.44 7.66
C GLN A 48 -10.14 13.51 9.18
N PRO A 49 -9.80 12.46 9.93
CA PRO A 49 -9.91 12.47 11.37
C PRO A 49 -8.85 13.39 12.00
N VAL A 50 -9.10 13.78 13.24
CA VAL A 50 -8.06 14.41 14.06
C VAL A 50 -6.94 13.39 14.29
N GLU A 51 -5.71 13.78 13.98
CA GLU A 51 -4.55 12.90 14.12
C GLU A 51 -4.36 12.46 15.58
N ARG A 52 -4.14 11.18 15.76
CA ARG A 52 -3.77 10.59 17.05
C ARG A 52 -2.28 10.82 17.31
N PRO A 53 -1.83 10.71 18.58
CA PRO A 53 -0.41 10.71 18.90
C PRO A 53 0.31 9.69 18.00
N PRO A 54 1.33 10.12 17.24
CA PRO A 54 2.01 9.26 16.30
C PRO A 54 2.76 8.14 17.02
N THR A 55 2.78 6.97 16.44
CA THR A 55 3.52 5.81 16.92
C THR A 55 4.29 5.16 15.78
N MET A 56 5.22 4.27 16.10
CA MET A 56 5.84 3.43 15.08
C MET A 56 4.77 2.51 14.49
N ILE A 57 4.65 2.52 13.18
CA ILE A 57 3.71 1.72 12.40
C ILE A 57 4.46 0.93 11.33
N HIS A 58 3.90 -0.20 10.93
CA HIS A 58 4.50 -1.12 9.97
C HIS A 58 4.21 -0.72 8.52
N ASN A 59 3.02 -0.20 8.24
CA ASN A 59 2.48 0.13 6.92
C ASN A 59 2.23 -1.04 5.96
N ASP A 60 2.61 -2.26 6.33
CA ASP A 60 2.31 -3.48 5.56
C ASP A 60 2.12 -4.69 6.50
N PHE A 61 1.42 -4.47 7.63
CA PHE A 61 1.18 -5.54 8.61
C PHE A 61 0.10 -6.51 8.10
N ARG A 62 0.53 -7.72 7.75
CA ARG A 62 -0.32 -8.79 7.22
C ARG A 62 0.30 -10.17 7.47
N PHE A 63 -0.46 -11.25 7.26
CA PHE A 63 0.01 -12.61 7.56
C PHE A 63 1.29 -12.99 6.83
N ASP A 64 1.48 -12.54 5.59
CA ASP A 64 2.67 -12.84 4.79
C ASP A 64 3.96 -12.31 5.45
N ASN A 65 3.84 -11.29 6.31
CA ASN A 65 4.94 -10.68 7.02
C ASN A 65 5.10 -11.19 8.46
N LEU A 66 4.45 -12.30 8.80
CA LEU A 66 4.54 -12.92 10.14
C LEU A 66 5.31 -14.22 10.10
N VAL A 67 6.14 -14.44 11.10
CA VAL A 67 6.77 -15.72 11.37
C VAL A 67 6.08 -16.34 12.58
N LEU A 68 5.48 -17.51 12.37
CA LEU A 68 4.78 -18.25 13.41
C LEU A 68 5.70 -19.32 14.02
N ASP A 69 5.50 -19.62 15.28
CA ASP A 69 6.19 -20.74 15.92
C ASP A 69 5.78 -22.06 15.28
N ARG A 70 6.77 -22.91 14.99
CA ARG A 70 6.51 -24.18 14.30
C ARG A 70 5.73 -25.17 15.17
N ALA A 71 5.90 -25.12 16.48
CA ALA A 71 5.24 -26.00 17.43
C ALA A 71 3.87 -25.48 17.86
N ASP A 72 3.70 -24.14 17.86
CA ASP A 72 2.46 -23.45 18.21
C ASP A 72 2.19 -22.33 17.20
N PRO A 73 1.44 -22.61 16.12
CA PRO A 73 1.16 -21.61 15.08
C PRO A 73 0.33 -20.41 15.55
N THR A 74 -0.20 -20.42 16.77
CA THR A 74 -0.89 -19.27 17.36
C THR A 74 0.10 -18.22 17.92
N ARG A 75 1.38 -18.59 18.05
CA ARG A 75 2.43 -17.73 18.59
C ARG A 75 3.23 -17.07 17.46
N ILE A 76 3.17 -15.76 17.37
CA ILE A 76 4.02 -14.96 16.49
C ILE A 76 5.41 -14.86 17.13
N VAL A 77 6.46 -15.26 16.40
CA VAL A 77 7.86 -15.21 16.84
C VAL A 77 8.68 -14.15 16.08
N GLY A 78 8.13 -13.59 15.01
CA GLY A 78 8.77 -12.51 14.25
C GLY A 78 7.79 -11.76 13.39
N VAL A 79 8.12 -10.50 13.10
CA VAL A 79 7.45 -9.64 12.13
C VAL A 79 8.52 -9.19 11.15
N LEU A 80 8.28 -9.42 9.86
CA LEU A 80 9.19 -9.17 8.75
C LEU A 80 8.78 -7.92 7.98
N ASP A 81 9.63 -7.49 7.07
CA ASP A 81 9.36 -6.46 6.06
C ASP A 81 9.03 -5.07 6.62
N TRP A 82 9.93 -4.56 7.44
CA TRP A 82 9.84 -3.24 8.06
C TRP A 82 10.26 -2.08 7.16
N GLU A 83 10.49 -2.30 5.88
CA GLU A 83 10.99 -1.28 4.94
C GLU A 83 10.04 -0.10 4.74
N LEU A 84 8.72 -0.33 4.92
CA LEU A 84 7.70 0.72 4.87
C LEU A 84 7.39 1.33 6.25
N ALA A 85 8.08 0.88 7.29
CA ALA A 85 7.83 1.36 8.65
C ALA A 85 8.13 2.86 8.78
N THR A 86 7.30 3.54 9.55
CA THR A 86 7.45 4.97 9.83
C THR A 86 6.82 5.34 11.17
N VAL A 87 6.89 6.61 11.52
CA VAL A 87 6.11 7.19 12.61
C VAL A 87 4.85 7.83 12.03
N GLY A 88 3.69 7.35 12.44
CA GLY A 88 2.41 7.77 11.85
C GLY A 88 1.19 7.39 12.69
N ASP A 89 0.02 7.47 12.07
CA ASP A 89 -1.26 7.16 12.71
C ASP A 89 -1.53 5.65 12.72
N PRO A 90 -1.67 5.04 13.91
CA PRO A 90 -1.86 3.59 14.03
C PRO A 90 -3.22 3.09 13.51
N ILE A 91 -4.23 3.98 13.42
CA ILE A 91 -5.54 3.61 12.90
C ILE A 91 -5.51 3.48 11.37
N LEU A 92 -4.74 4.34 10.69
CA LEU A 92 -4.50 4.20 9.26
C LEU A 92 -3.70 2.94 8.92
N ASP A 93 -2.75 2.56 9.77
CA ASP A 93 -1.99 1.32 9.60
C ASP A 93 -2.90 0.10 9.69
N LEU A 94 -3.74 0.03 10.74
CA LEU A 94 -4.73 -1.04 10.90
C LEU A 94 -5.71 -1.09 9.72
N GLY A 95 -6.29 0.04 9.32
CA GLY A 95 -7.19 0.10 8.16
C GLY A 95 -6.54 -0.36 6.86
N SER A 96 -5.26 -0.02 6.67
CA SER A 96 -4.48 -0.48 5.52
C SER A 96 -4.24 -2.00 5.52
N GLY A 97 -3.96 -2.59 6.68
CA GLY A 97 -3.85 -4.05 6.85
C GLY A 97 -5.18 -4.76 6.61
N LEU A 98 -6.27 -4.19 7.14
CA LEU A 98 -7.63 -4.75 6.98
C LEU A 98 -8.19 -4.64 5.56
N ALA A 99 -7.64 -3.79 4.69
CA ALA A 99 -8.00 -3.78 3.28
C ALA A 99 -7.63 -5.09 2.55
N TYR A 100 -6.65 -5.85 3.08
CA TYR A 100 -6.31 -7.20 2.61
C TYR A 100 -7.11 -8.31 3.29
N TRP A 101 -7.94 -7.97 4.30
CA TRP A 101 -8.67 -8.93 5.11
C TRP A 101 -10.00 -9.28 4.45
N CYS A 102 -10.05 -10.45 3.82
CA CYS A 102 -11.27 -11.03 3.29
C CYS A 102 -11.93 -11.88 4.37
N GLN A 103 -13.19 -11.62 4.72
CA GLN A 103 -13.94 -12.45 5.68
C GLN A 103 -14.82 -13.47 4.94
N ALA A 104 -15.32 -14.47 5.70
CA ALA A 104 -16.05 -15.58 5.12
C ALA A 104 -17.37 -15.17 4.42
N ASP A 105 -18.00 -14.08 4.85
CA ASP A 105 -19.25 -13.54 4.34
C ASP A 105 -19.08 -12.39 3.33
N ASP A 106 -17.83 -12.08 2.93
CA ASP A 106 -17.60 -11.09 1.87
C ASP A 106 -18.15 -11.59 0.51
N PRO A 107 -18.56 -10.70 -0.40
CA PRO A 107 -19.04 -11.04 -1.73
C PRO A 107 -18.06 -11.92 -2.54
N GLU A 108 -18.58 -12.69 -3.49
CA GLU A 108 -17.80 -13.67 -4.26
C GLU A 108 -16.64 -13.02 -5.04
N ASP A 109 -16.83 -11.82 -5.58
CA ASP A 109 -15.80 -11.04 -6.27
C ASP A 109 -14.65 -10.64 -5.33
N VAL A 110 -14.93 -10.30 -4.07
CA VAL A 110 -13.92 -10.05 -3.03
C VAL A 110 -13.21 -11.34 -2.66
N GLN A 111 -13.95 -12.46 -2.52
CA GLN A 111 -13.36 -13.76 -2.25
C GLN A 111 -12.40 -14.20 -3.38
N ALA A 112 -12.72 -13.89 -4.63
CA ALA A 112 -11.92 -14.27 -5.80
C ALA A 112 -10.54 -13.59 -5.83
N ILE A 113 -10.42 -12.38 -5.29
CA ILE A 113 -9.15 -11.61 -5.24
C ILE A 113 -8.39 -11.75 -3.91
N ARG A 114 -8.84 -12.65 -3.05
CA ARG A 114 -8.23 -12.90 -1.74
C ARG A 114 -6.76 -13.30 -1.85
N LEU A 115 -5.92 -12.61 -1.10
CA LEU A 115 -4.48 -12.87 -1.04
C LEU A 115 -4.05 -13.63 0.23
N GLN A 116 -4.91 -13.68 1.27
CA GLN A 116 -4.60 -14.25 2.57
C GLN A 116 -5.74 -15.18 3.03
N PRO A 117 -5.48 -16.18 3.88
CA PRO A 117 -6.50 -17.14 4.34
C PRO A 117 -7.41 -16.60 5.45
N THR A 118 -7.70 -15.29 5.41
CA THR A 118 -8.47 -14.58 6.45
C THR A 118 -9.96 -14.91 6.46
N ASN A 119 -10.44 -15.63 5.44
CA ASN A 119 -11.81 -16.14 5.34
C ASN A 119 -11.95 -17.59 5.86
N ALA A 120 -10.86 -18.20 6.34
CA ALA A 120 -10.89 -19.58 6.83
C ALA A 120 -11.78 -19.72 8.07
N PRO A 121 -12.39 -20.89 8.31
CA PRO A 121 -13.18 -21.13 9.52
C PRO A 121 -12.38 -20.82 10.80
N GLY A 122 -12.98 -20.06 11.70
CA GLY A 122 -12.36 -19.62 12.95
C GLY A 122 -11.56 -18.31 12.87
N MET A 123 -11.38 -17.76 11.69
CA MET A 123 -10.76 -16.43 11.53
C MET A 123 -11.71 -15.32 12.00
N TRP A 124 -11.13 -14.26 12.54
CA TRP A 124 -11.87 -13.12 13.01
C TRP A 124 -12.47 -12.30 11.86
N THR A 125 -13.61 -11.70 12.12
CA THR A 125 -14.17 -10.63 11.27
C THR A 125 -13.35 -9.35 11.42
N ARG A 126 -13.47 -8.41 10.47
CA ARG A 126 -12.88 -7.08 10.61
C ARG A 126 -13.35 -6.37 11.88
N ASP A 127 -14.63 -6.54 12.28
CA ASP A 127 -15.18 -6.00 13.53
C ASP A 127 -14.46 -6.53 14.76
N GLN A 128 -14.21 -7.84 14.80
CA GLN A 128 -13.49 -8.47 15.90
C GLN A 128 -12.03 -7.99 15.98
N VAL A 129 -11.38 -7.81 14.83
CA VAL A 129 -10.00 -7.26 14.79
C VAL A 129 -9.98 -5.83 15.30
N TRP A 130 -10.93 -4.97 14.87
CA TRP A 130 -11.05 -3.60 15.37
C TRP A 130 -11.25 -3.54 16.87
N THR A 131 -12.16 -4.36 17.39
CA THR A 131 -12.45 -4.43 18.83
C THR A 131 -11.22 -4.87 19.62
N ALA A 132 -10.62 -5.98 19.21
CA ALA A 132 -9.43 -6.51 19.89
C ALA A 132 -8.23 -5.53 19.86
N TYR A 133 -8.05 -4.82 18.75
CA TYR A 133 -7.01 -3.80 18.65
C TYR A 133 -7.27 -2.60 19.58
N ALA A 134 -8.50 -2.09 19.59
CA ALA A 134 -8.89 -0.98 20.44
C ALA A 134 -8.71 -1.33 21.92
N ASP A 135 -9.16 -2.53 22.32
CA ASP A 135 -9.03 -3.04 23.70
C ASP A 135 -7.55 -3.19 24.09
N ALA A 136 -6.74 -3.82 23.25
CA ALA A 136 -5.31 -4.02 23.53
C ALA A 136 -4.54 -2.70 23.63
N ARG A 137 -4.98 -1.67 22.91
CA ARG A 137 -4.38 -0.33 22.95
C ARG A 137 -4.97 0.58 24.04
N GLY A 138 -6.07 0.18 24.67
CA GLY A 138 -6.80 1.01 25.62
C GLY A 138 -7.33 2.31 25.00
N ILE A 139 -7.79 2.25 23.73
CA ILE A 139 -8.28 3.41 22.98
C ILE A 139 -9.75 3.20 22.55
N THR A 140 -10.44 4.30 22.32
CA THR A 140 -11.74 4.28 21.65
C THR A 140 -11.54 4.72 20.20
N VAL A 141 -12.12 3.97 19.26
CA VAL A 141 -12.15 4.32 17.84
C VAL A 141 -13.60 4.61 17.48
N SER A 142 -13.89 5.83 17.05
CA SER A 142 -15.24 6.21 16.66
C SER A 142 -15.63 5.54 15.33
N PRO A 143 -16.93 5.34 15.05
CA PRO A 143 -17.38 4.80 13.77
C PRO A 143 -16.85 5.59 12.55
N THR A 144 -16.71 6.91 12.67
CA THR A 144 -16.22 7.77 11.59
C THR A 144 -14.72 7.56 11.35
N GLU A 145 -13.90 7.48 12.42
CA GLU A 145 -12.46 7.19 12.29
C GLU A 145 -12.24 5.81 11.66
N ARG A 146 -13.00 4.82 12.11
CA ARG A 146 -12.95 3.48 11.56
C ARG A 146 -13.31 3.47 10.07
N LEU A 147 -14.46 4.05 9.71
CA LEU A 147 -14.89 4.16 8.31
C LEU A 147 -13.83 4.85 7.45
N PHE A 148 -13.25 5.94 7.96
CA PHE A 148 -12.18 6.65 7.26
C PHE A 148 -10.97 5.74 6.99
N ALA A 149 -10.51 5.00 7.99
CA ALA A 149 -9.36 4.12 7.86
C ALA A 149 -9.62 2.95 6.90
N GLU A 150 -10.82 2.38 6.92
CA GLU A 150 -11.24 1.30 6.01
C GLU A 150 -11.34 1.81 4.56
N VAL A 151 -11.97 2.96 4.33
CA VAL A 151 -12.06 3.58 2.99
C VAL A 151 -10.68 3.97 2.49
N PHE A 152 -9.83 4.57 3.32
CA PHE A 152 -8.46 4.90 2.97
C PHE A 152 -7.63 3.66 2.62
N GLY A 153 -7.69 2.61 3.44
CA GLY A 153 -6.98 1.35 3.19
C GLY A 153 -7.40 0.71 1.87
N THR A 154 -8.70 0.65 1.60
CA THR A 154 -9.24 0.12 0.33
C THR A 154 -8.83 0.98 -0.87
N PHE A 155 -8.87 2.31 -0.76
CA PHE A 155 -8.41 3.23 -1.80
C PHE A 155 -6.90 3.07 -2.05
N ARG A 156 -6.10 2.91 -0.99
CA ARG A 156 -4.67 2.61 -1.10
C ARG A 156 -4.42 1.31 -1.86
N LEU A 157 -5.16 0.24 -1.53
CA LEU A 157 -5.07 -1.05 -2.22
C LEU A 157 -5.44 -0.93 -3.70
N ALA A 158 -6.51 -0.20 -4.03
CA ALA A 158 -6.85 0.11 -5.42
C ALA A 158 -5.73 0.88 -6.14
N GLY A 159 -5.09 1.83 -5.46
CA GLY A 159 -3.93 2.55 -5.98
C GLY A 159 -2.72 1.65 -6.27
N ILE A 160 -2.44 0.67 -5.39
CA ILE A 160 -1.39 -0.34 -5.60
C ILE A 160 -1.73 -1.22 -6.80
N ALA A 161 -2.95 -1.75 -6.87
CA ALA A 161 -3.40 -2.59 -7.98
C ALA A 161 -3.29 -1.84 -9.32
N GLN A 162 -3.69 -0.57 -9.35
CA GLN A 162 -3.61 0.26 -10.54
C GLN A 162 -2.16 0.54 -10.98
N GLN A 163 -1.25 0.76 -10.03
CA GLN A 163 0.18 0.93 -10.35
C GLN A 163 0.77 -0.35 -10.96
N LEU A 164 0.42 -1.53 -10.43
CA LEU A 164 0.85 -2.81 -10.99
C LEU A 164 0.28 -3.02 -12.40
N HIS A 165 -1.02 -2.76 -12.60
CA HIS A 165 -1.67 -2.86 -13.91
C HIS A 165 -1.02 -1.93 -14.93
N PHE A 166 -0.82 -0.66 -14.60
CA PHE A 166 -0.12 0.31 -15.45
C PHE A 166 1.30 -0.16 -15.81
N SER A 167 2.05 -0.65 -14.84
CA SER A 167 3.42 -1.15 -15.06
C SER A 167 3.44 -2.36 -15.99
N LEU A 168 2.48 -3.28 -15.86
CA LEU A 168 2.36 -4.46 -16.74
C LEU A 168 1.99 -4.06 -18.17
N LEU A 169 1.02 -3.17 -18.36
CA LEU A 169 0.64 -2.66 -19.70
C LEU A 169 1.81 -1.96 -20.36
N PHE A 170 2.54 -1.18 -19.63
CA PHE A 170 3.71 -0.47 -20.09
C PHE A 170 4.84 -1.45 -20.50
N ALA A 171 5.15 -2.46 -19.68
CA ALA A 171 6.11 -3.50 -20.01
C ALA A 171 5.70 -4.28 -21.26
N LEU A 172 4.42 -4.63 -21.37
CA LEU A 172 3.87 -5.30 -22.56
C LEU A 172 3.98 -4.43 -23.81
N GLY A 173 3.67 -3.14 -23.70
CA GLY A 173 3.83 -2.18 -24.80
C GLY A 173 5.27 -2.11 -25.31
N LEU A 174 6.25 -2.11 -24.42
CA LEU A 174 7.67 -2.17 -24.76
C LEU A 174 8.04 -3.47 -25.48
N LEU A 175 7.59 -4.61 -24.95
CA LEU A 175 7.84 -5.91 -25.57
C LEU A 175 7.31 -5.96 -27.01
N LEU A 176 6.13 -5.41 -27.23
CA LEU A 176 5.51 -5.35 -28.56
C LEU A 176 6.23 -4.36 -29.49
N ALA A 177 6.68 -3.21 -28.98
CA ALA A 177 7.34 -2.17 -29.76
C ALA A 177 8.78 -2.57 -30.17
N PHE A 178 9.52 -3.25 -29.31
CA PHE A 178 10.96 -3.52 -29.49
C PHE A 178 11.31 -4.99 -29.69
N GLY A 179 10.34 -5.91 -29.67
CA GLY A 179 10.58 -7.35 -29.86
C GLY A 179 11.62 -7.91 -28.87
N GLY A 180 12.57 -8.72 -29.36
CA GLY A 180 13.59 -9.32 -28.51
C GLY A 180 14.56 -8.32 -27.85
N GLN A 181 14.74 -7.13 -28.42
CA GLN A 181 15.51 -6.06 -27.80
C GLN A 181 14.74 -5.43 -26.63
N GLY A 182 13.42 -5.35 -26.70
CA GLY A 182 12.56 -4.88 -25.63
C GLY A 182 12.66 -5.74 -24.38
N VAL A 183 12.81 -7.05 -24.51
CA VAL A 183 13.01 -7.97 -23.37
C VAL A 183 14.33 -7.66 -22.64
N GLN A 184 15.41 -7.43 -23.40
CA GLN A 184 16.72 -7.09 -22.80
C GLN A 184 16.70 -5.73 -22.14
N GLN A 185 15.99 -4.75 -22.71
CA GLN A 185 15.81 -3.43 -22.14
C GLN A 185 15.00 -3.48 -20.85
N LEU A 186 13.90 -4.25 -20.84
CA LEU A 186 13.08 -4.48 -19.65
C LEU A 186 13.87 -5.18 -18.54
N ALA A 187 14.67 -6.22 -18.88
CA ALA A 187 15.51 -6.91 -17.91
C ALA A 187 16.53 -5.95 -17.26
N ARG A 188 17.18 -5.09 -18.04
CA ARG A 188 18.11 -4.07 -17.52
C ARG A 188 17.42 -3.05 -16.62
N LEU A 189 16.18 -2.65 -16.96
CA LEU A 189 15.39 -1.72 -16.14
C LEU A 189 14.95 -2.36 -14.83
N LEU A 190 14.57 -3.64 -14.85
CA LEU A 190 14.23 -4.41 -13.66
C LEU A 190 15.48 -4.63 -12.78
N GLU A 191 16.62 -4.98 -13.36
CA GLU A 191 17.89 -5.09 -12.65
C GLU A 191 18.30 -3.75 -12.02
N PHE A 192 18.15 -2.65 -12.74
CA PHE A 192 18.43 -1.30 -12.23
C PHE A 192 17.44 -0.90 -11.12
N ALA A 193 16.15 -1.20 -11.28
CA ALA A 193 15.14 -0.94 -10.25
C ALA A 193 15.38 -1.77 -8.97
N LEU A 194 15.86 -3.01 -9.11
CA LEU A 194 16.22 -3.89 -7.99
C LEU A 194 17.55 -3.49 -7.34
N ALA A 195 18.52 -3.01 -8.11
CA ALA A 195 19.81 -2.56 -7.60
C ALA A 195 19.76 -1.16 -6.94
N GLY A 196 18.75 -0.34 -7.29
CA GLY A 196 18.58 1.02 -6.79
C GLY A 196 17.85 1.15 -5.45
N GLN A 197 17.71 0.09 -4.68
CA GLN A 197 17.01 0.11 -3.38
C GLN A 197 17.70 0.94 -2.29
N ASP A 198 18.91 1.45 -2.51
CA ASP A 198 19.63 2.34 -1.58
C ASP A 198 19.21 3.82 -1.68
N GLY A 199 18.44 4.20 -2.69
CA GLY A 199 17.87 5.55 -2.84
C GLY A 199 16.35 5.50 -2.75
N GLY A 200 15.75 6.14 -1.76
CA GLY A 200 14.31 6.09 -1.49
C GLY A 200 13.42 6.31 -2.73
N PRO A 201 12.11 5.96 -2.65
CA PRO A 201 11.18 5.83 -3.80
C PRO A 201 11.08 7.06 -4.72
N GLN A 202 11.49 8.23 -4.24
CA GLN A 202 11.45 9.49 -5.02
C GLN A 202 12.65 9.64 -5.99
N GLY A 203 13.81 9.05 -5.67
CA GLY A 203 14.97 9.04 -6.55
C GLY A 203 14.73 8.13 -7.76
N LEU A 204 14.26 6.94 -7.50
CA LEU A 204 13.96 5.92 -8.53
C LEU A 204 12.94 6.42 -9.56
N HIS A 205 11.91 7.13 -9.10
CA HIS A 205 10.86 7.66 -9.99
C HIS A 205 11.38 8.77 -10.92
N ARG A 206 12.31 9.63 -10.45
CA ARG A 206 12.92 10.68 -11.27
C ARG A 206 13.86 10.10 -12.32
N GLU A 207 14.68 9.13 -11.98
CA GLU A 207 15.62 8.51 -12.90
C GLU A 207 14.92 7.65 -13.96
N ILE A 208 13.89 6.89 -13.57
CA ILE A 208 13.07 6.13 -14.52
C ILE A 208 12.39 7.09 -15.51
N VAL A 209 11.75 8.16 -15.06
CA VAL A 209 11.06 9.13 -15.93
C VAL A 209 12.07 9.87 -16.83
N PHE A 210 13.25 10.20 -16.35
CA PHE A 210 14.28 10.90 -17.14
C PHE A 210 14.89 9.98 -18.21
N SER A 211 15.22 8.75 -17.87
CA SER A 211 15.71 7.73 -18.84
C SER A 211 14.68 7.41 -19.93
N TRP A 212 13.39 7.53 -19.62
CA TRP A 212 12.29 7.30 -20.56
C TRP A 212 12.08 8.43 -21.55
N ARG A 213 12.29 9.67 -21.14
CA ARG A 213 12.17 10.82 -22.03
C ARG A 213 13.21 10.73 -23.16
N ASP A 214 14.41 10.32 -22.81
CA ASP A 214 15.51 10.17 -23.77
C ASP A 214 15.35 8.93 -24.68
N ALA A 215 14.73 7.84 -24.16
CA ALA A 215 14.46 6.64 -24.94
C ALA A 215 13.26 6.79 -25.92
N LEU A 216 12.32 7.68 -25.62
CA LEU A 216 11.12 7.92 -26.47
C LEU A 216 11.31 9.07 -27.46
N GLN A 217 12.31 9.94 -27.29
CA GLN A 217 12.54 11.08 -28.19
C GLN A 217 12.71 10.70 -29.68
N PRO A 218 13.34 9.58 -30.05
CA PRO A 218 13.41 9.13 -31.44
C PRO A 218 12.08 8.65 -32.03
N LEU A 219 11.05 8.41 -31.19
CA LEU A 219 9.75 7.89 -31.62
C LEU A 219 8.66 8.97 -31.71
N LEU A 220 8.97 10.18 -31.24
CA LEU A 220 8.05 11.34 -31.20
C LEU A 220 8.43 12.41 -32.22
N GLY A 221 9.43 12.16 -33.05
CA GLY A 221 9.88 13.03 -34.15
C GLY A 221 9.33 12.63 -35.50
#